data_1b7eb5c4c750705aa5c96ea6ce9fb958
#
_entry.id   1b7eb5c4c750705aa5c96ea6ce9fb958
#
_cell.length_a   1.000
_cell.length_b   1.000
_cell.length_c   1.000
_cell.angle_alpha   90.00
_cell.angle_beta   90.00
_cell.angle_gamma   90.00
#
_symmetry.space_group_name_H-M   'P 1'
#
loop_
_entity.id
_entity.type
_entity.pdbx_description
1 polymer ?
#
loop_
_entity_poly.entity_id
_entity_poly.type
_entity_poly.pdbx_seq_one_letter_code
_entity_poly.pdbx_strand_id
1 'polypeptide(L)'
;MKAGLINLDEFDKINEKRQPDLKNLLQMMSVPVYRGKRLGYVTEPRLASFIATTNSRQLLSDPTGSRRFLCVEVTRMISEEHIEHKQLYAQLKQEVMNGERDYLNKEEEKEMQRRNKAYYRQSPLEDVFHACFRHPDPEEEGRWLTAAEMFRLMNKRNASALRGISAKQLSFRLRAMGFKPRHTDHGNFYHVVRRKAA
;
A
#
# COMPACT_ATOMS: atom_id res chain seq x y z
N MET A 1 -26.36 4.32 -2.26
CA MET A 1 -25.64 3.19 -2.91
C MET A 1 -26.50 1.94 -2.72
N LYS A 2 -26.79 1.16 -3.79
CA LYS A 2 -27.72 0.00 -3.71
C LYS A 2 -26.99 -1.34 -3.46
N ALA A 3 -25.66 -1.38 -3.65
CA ALA A 3 -24.87 -2.59 -3.50
C ALA A 3 -24.21 -2.64 -2.13
N GLY A 4 -24.26 -3.80 -1.45
CA GLY A 4 -23.54 -4.06 -0.21
C GLY A 4 -22.08 -4.47 -0.44
N LEU A 5 -21.77 -5.03 -1.62
CA LEU A 5 -20.43 -5.42 -2.03
C LEU A 5 -20.18 -4.95 -3.47
N ILE A 6 -19.01 -4.36 -3.71
CA ILE A 6 -18.57 -3.91 -5.04
C ILE A 6 -17.30 -4.69 -5.41
N ASN A 7 -17.36 -5.44 -6.52
CA ASN A 7 -16.20 -6.09 -7.09
C ASN A 7 -15.47 -5.14 -8.05
N LEU A 8 -14.17 -4.97 -7.82
CA LEU A 8 -13.25 -4.24 -8.70
C LEU A 8 -12.43 -5.27 -9.47
N ASP A 9 -12.97 -5.71 -10.58
CA ASP A 9 -12.29 -6.68 -11.42
C ASP A 9 -11.06 -6.07 -12.09
N GLU A 10 -10.03 -6.90 -12.33
CA GLU A 10 -8.76 -6.48 -12.93
C GLU A 10 -8.12 -5.26 -12.22
N PHE A 11 -7.99 -5.33 -10.92
CA PHE A 11 -7.50 -4.24 -10.07
C PHE A 11 -6.13 -3.69 -10.52
N ASP A 12 -5.28 -4.52 -11.10
CA ASP A 12 -3.98 -4.14 -11.66
C ASP A 12 -4.09 -3.15 -12.84
N LYS A 13 -5.22 -3.13 -13.55
CA LYS A 13 -5.50 -2.18 -14.62
C LYS A 13 -6.00 -0.81 -14.12
N ILE A 14 -6.31 -0.69 -12.84
CA ILE A 14 -6.68 0.59 -12.26
C ILE A 14 -5.46 1.49 -12.28
N ASN A 15 -5.59 2.62 -13.00
CA ASN A 15 -4.53 3.61 -13.14
C ASN A 15 -4.00 4.05 -11.77
N GLU A 16 -2.68 4.03 -11.59
CA GLU A 16 -2.00 4.45 -10.35
C GLU A 16 -2.43 5.84 -9.86
N LYS A 17 -2.80 6.74 -10.77
CA LYS A 17 -3.31 8.07 -10.43
C LYS A 17 -4.65 8.04 -9.69
N ARG A 18 -5.44 6.97 -9.86
CA ARG A 18 -6.74 6.78 -9.17
C ARG A 18 -6.64 5.98 -7.87
N GLN A 19 -5.49 5.37 -7.59
CA GLN A 19 -5.31 4.63 -6.35
C GLN A 19 -5.47 5.50 -5.08
N PRO A 20 -4.99 6.76 -5.02
CA PRO A 20 -5.24 7.64 -3.88
C PRO A 20 -6.74 7.90 -3.67
N ASP A 21 -7.50 8.09 -4.74
CA ASP A 21 -8.96 8.33 -4.65
C ASP A 21 -9.69 7.10 -4.10
N LEU A 22 -9.29 5.90 -4.55
CA LEU A 22 -9.82 4.65 -4.00
C LEU A 22 -9.47 4.49 -2.52
N LYS A 23 -8.23 4.78 -2.12
CA LYS A 23 -7.81 4.72 -0.71
C LYS A 23 -8.62 5.67 0.16
N ASN A 24 -8.93 6.87 -0.36
CA ASN A 24 -9.78 7.83 0.31
C ASN A 24 -11.22 7.29 0.43
N LEU A 25 -11.78 6.77 -0.66
CA LEU A 25 -13.11 6.18 -0.68
C LEU A 25 -13.25 5.03 0.33
N LEU A 26 -12.24 4.17 0.45
CA LEU A 26 -12.23 3.06 1.42
C LEU A 26 -12.29 3.53 2.88
N GLN A 27 -11.84 4.75 3.17
CA GLN A 27 -11.86 5.33 4.53
C GLN A 27 -13.10 6.18 4.81
N MET A 28 -13.82 6.62 3.77
CA MET A 28 -15.00 7.44 3.95
C MET A 28 -16.15 6.63 4.58
N MET A 29 -16.70 7.12 5.67
CA MET A 29 -17.91 6.56 6.28
C MET A 29 -19.17 7.03 5.53
N SER A 30 -19.08 8.15 4.85
CA SER A 30 -20.15 8.73 4.05
C SER A 30 -19.62 9.31 2.75
N VAL A 31 -20.45 9.35 1.71
CA VAL A 31 -20.09 9.83 0.37
C VAL A 31 -21.12 10.85 -0.13
N PRO A 32 -20.68 11.91 -0.84
CA PRO A 32 -21.61 12.81 -1.50
C PRO A 32 -22.19 12.14 -2.74
N VAL A 33 -23.52 12.06 -2.80
CA VAL A 33 -24.26 11.47 -3.92
C VAL A 33 -25.09 12.56 -4.58
N TYR A 34 -24.95 12.74 -5.89
CA TYR A 34 -25.77 13.69 -6.63
C TYR A 34 -27.17 13.11 -6.83
N ARG A 35 -28.20 13.80 -6.32
CA ARG A 35 -29.61 13.38 -6.37
C ARG A 35 -30.43 14.23 -7.33
N GLY A 36 -29.83 14.83 -8.33
CA GLY A 36 -30.47 15.64 -9.36
C GLY A 36 -30.51 17.14 -9.02
N LYS A 37 -30.99 17.94 -9.98
CA LYS A 37 -30.99 19.42 -9.87
C LYS A 37 -31.73 19.98 -8.66
N ARG A 38 -32.77 19.27 -8.19
CA ARG A 38 -33.61 19.74 -7.06
C ARG A 38 -32.92 19.54 -5.71
N LEU A 39 -32.20 18.43 -5.51
CA LEU A 39 -31.61 18.05 -4.23
C LEU A 39 -30.08 18.29 -4.19
N GLY A 40 -29.47 18.48 -5.35
CA GLY A 40 -28.00 18.66 -5.44
C GLY A 40 -27.23 17.43 -4.93
N TYR A 41 -26.15 17.71 -4.21
CA TYR A 41 -25.38 16.69 -3.52
C TYR A 41 -25.93 16.46 -2.11
N VAL A 42 -26.21 15.19 -1.81
CA VAL A 42 -26.65 14.74 -0.48
C VAL A 42 -25.59 13.78 0.06
N THR A 43 -25.21 13.95 1.31
CA THR A 43 -24.27 13.03 1.98
C THR A 43 -25.02 11.79 2.45
N GLU A 44 -24.58 10.63 1.97
CA GLU A 44 -25.18 9.34 2.32
C GLU A 44 -24.13 8.42 2.98
N PRO A 45 -24.50 7.54 3.92
CA PRO A 45 -23.59 6.56 4.49
C PRO A 45 -23.08 5.61 3.40
N ARG A 46 -21.79 5.29 3.45
CA ARG A 46 -21.16 4.29 2.57
C ARG A 46 -21.43 2.89 3.15
N LEU A 47 -22.39 2.20 2.59
CA LEU A 47 -22.74 0.83 3.02
C LEU A 47 -21.93 -0.26 2.30
N ALA A 48 -21.32 0.07 1.14
CA ALA A 48 -20.62 -0.91 0.33
C ALA A 48 -19.24 -1.24 0.89
N SER A 49 -18.95 -2.54 0.97
CA SER A 49 -17.60 -3.09 1.07
C SER A 49 -17.03 -3.32 -0.33
N PHE A 50 -15.71 -3.52 -0.44
CA PHE A 50 -15.03 -3.72 -1.70
C PHE A 50 -14.27 -5.03 -1.70
N ILE A 51 -14.34 -5.76 -2.80
CA ILE A 51 -13.45 -6.86 -3.14
C ILE A 51 -12.78 -6.53 -4.47
N ALA A 52 -11.58 -7.01 -4.68
CA ALA A 52 -10.85 -6.80 -5.92
C ALA A 52 -10.21 -8.11 -6.39
N THR A 53 -10.17 -8.32 -7.71
CA THR A 53 -9.48 -9.44 -8.33
C THR A 53 -8.30 -8.94 -9.15
N THR A 54 -7.23 -9.70 -9.21
CA THR A 54 -6.04 -9.37 -10.01
C THR A 54 -5.23 -10.62 -10.31
N ASN A 55 -4.61 -10.65 -11.48
CA ASN A 55 -3.63 -11.66 -11.86
C ASN A 55 -2.20 -11.23 -11.53
N SER A 56 -2.01 -9.98 -11.08
CA SER A 56 -0.70 -9.46 -10.71
C SER A 56 -0.42 -9.69 -9.24
N ARG A 57 0.70 -10.35 -8.93
CA ARG A 57 1.17 -10.48 -7.56
C ARG A 57 1.69 -9.15 -6.99
N GLN A 58 2.17 -8.26 -7.86
CA GLN A 58 2.74 -6.96 -7.50
C GLN A 58 1.69 -5.84 -7.61
N LEU A 59 0.73 -5.83 -6.70
CA LEU A 59 -0.43 -4.92 -6.76
C LEU A 59 -0.32 -3.69 -5.85
N LEU A 60 0.46 -3.78 -4.76
CA LEU A 60 0.58 -2.70 -3.79
C LEU A 60 1.76 -1.79 -4.11
N SER A 61 1.49 -0.50 -4.29
CA SER A 61 2.51 0.50 -4.63
C SER A 61 3.01 1.31 -3.42
N ASP A 62 2.25 1.30 -2.31
CA ASP A 62 2.50 2.17 -1.16
C ASP A 62 2.50 1.37 0.15
N PRO A 63 3.68 1.18 0.78
CA PRO A 63 3.80 0.46 2.04
C PRO A 63 2.96 1.05 3.18
N THR A 64 2.76 2.36 3.21
CA THR A 64 2.02 3.03 4.28
C THR A 64 0.51 2.92 4.12
N GLY A 65 0.03 2.79 2.88
CA GLY A 65 -1.39 2.69 2.56
C GLY A 65 -1.95 1.27 2.52
N SER A 66 -1.09 0.25 2.61
CA SER A 66 -1.48 -1.14 2.42
C SER A 66 -2.32 -1.74 3.56
N ARG A 67 -2.35 -1.10 4.73
CA ARG A 67 -3.20 -1.52 5.86
C ARG A 67 -4.72 -1.54 5.54
N ARG A 68 -5.11 -1.02 4.36
CA ARG A 68 -6.49 -1.03 3.88
C ARG A 68 -6.83 -2.22 3.00
N PHE A 69 -5.83 -3.02 2.66
CA PHE A 69 -5.97 -4.16 1.76
C PHE A 69 -5.65 -5.44 2.49
N LEU A 70 -6.58 -6.38 2.48
CA LEU A 70 -6.37 -7.75 2.89
C LEU A 70 -6.09 -8.56 1.62
N CYS A 71 -4.82 -8.91 1.37
CA CYS A 71 -4.43 -9.67 0.21
C CYS A 71 -4.54 -11.16 0.49
N VAL A 72 -5.28 -11.86 -0.38
CA VAL A 72 -5.44 -13.32 -0.33
C VAL A 72 -4.98 -13.89 -1.65
N GLU A 73 -4.05 -14.83 -1.62
CA GLU A 73 -3.59 -15.55 -2.80
C GLU A 73 -4.40 -16.83 -2.97
N VAL A 74 -5.08 -16.95 -4.11
CA VAL A 74 -5.80 -18.16 -4.49
C VAL A 74 -4.81 -19.12 -5.15
N THR A 75 -4.47 -20.21 -4.45
CA THR A 75 -3.46 -21.18 -4.91
C THR A 75 -4.04 -22.41 -5.61
N ARG A 76 -5.36 -22.59 -5.54
CA ARG A 76 -6.09 -23.68 -6.18
C ARG A 76 -7.39 -23.17 -6.76
N MET A 77 -7.92 -23.86 -7.77
CA MET A 77 -9.27 -23.57 -8.25
C MET A 77 -10.27 -23.73 -7.10
N ILE A 78 -11.12 -22.72 -6.95
CA ILE A 78 -12.22 -22.73 -5.99
C ILE A 78 -13.41 -23.42 -6.65
N SER A 79 -14.00 -24.41 -5.98
CA SER A 79 -15.27 -24.98 -6.40
C SER A 79 -16.40 -24.11 -5.87
N GLU A 80 -17.33 -23.75 -6.73
CA GLU A 80 -18.57 -23.06 -6.38
C GLU A 80 -19.69 -24.04 -6.04
N GLU A 81 -19.45 -25.35 -6.24
CA GLU A 81 -20.42 -26.38 -6.00
C GLU A 81 -20.65 -26.58 -4.50
N HIS A 82 -21.89 -26.80 -4.12
CA HIS A 82 -22.32 -27.12 -2.76
C HIS A 82 -22.15 -26.03 -1.68
N ILE A 83 -22.08 -24.75 -2.07
CA ILE A 83 -22.09 -23.65 -1.11
C ILE A 83 -23.52 -23.43 -0.59
N GLU A 84 -23.77 -23.81 0.67
CA GLU A 84 -25.04 -23.56 1.34
C GLU A 84 -25.16 -22.09 1.79
N HIS A 85 -25.53 -21.22 0.87
CA HIS A 85 -25.62 -19.77 1.10
C HIS A 85 -26.51 -19.41 2.30
N LYS A 86 -27.61 -20.14 2.52
CA LYS A 86 -28.50 -19.90 3.68
C LYS A 86 -27.77 -20.11 5.00
N GLN A 87 -26.97 -21.17 5.10
CA GLN A 87 -26.18 -21.47 6.29
C GLN A 87 -25.07 -20.42 6.49
N LEU A 88 -24.37 -20.05 5.42
CA LEU A 88 -23.36 -19.01 5.46
C LEU A 88 -23.92 -17.68 5.98
N TYR A 89 -25.05 -17.23 5.43
CA TYR A 89 -25.67 -15.99 5.90
C TYR A 89 -26.23 -16.10 7.31
N ALA A 90 -26.73 -17.26 7.72
CA ALA A 90 -27.17 -17.49 9.09
C ALA A 90 -26.00 -17.39 10.08
N GLN A 91 -24.85 -17.97 9.75
CA GLN A 91 -23.63 -17.85 10.54
C GLN A 91 -23.16 -16.41 10.65
N LEU A 92 -23.02 -15.69 9.54
CA LEU A 92 -22.60 -14.26 9.55
C LEU A 92 -23.56 -13.41 10.39
N LYS A 93 -24.86 -13.66 10.28
CA LYS A 93 -25.86 -12.97 11.11
C LYS A 93 -25.65 -13.25 12.60
N GLN A 94 -25.36 -14.50 12.96
CA GLN A 94 -25.11 -14.89 14.35
C GLN A 94 -23.84 -14.23 14.89
N GLU A 95 -22.77 -14.20 14.10
CA GLU A 95 -21.50 -13.54 14.47
C GLU A 95 -21.71 -12.03 14.73
N VAL A 96 -22.44 -11.34 13.85
CA VAL A 96 -22.82 -9.93 14.05
C VAL A 96 -23.64 -9.74 15.32
N MET A 97 -24.61 -10.62 15.59
CA MET A 97 -25.44 -10.55 16.80
C MET A 97 -24.66 -10.82 18.08
N ASN A 98 -23.62 -11.64 18.00
CA ASN A 98 -22.69 -11.93 19.11
C ASN A 98 -21.69 -10.78 19.34
N GLY A 99 -21.67 -9.75 18.51
CA GLY A 99 -20.74 -8.61 18.61
C GLY A 99 -19.33 -8.95 18.15
N GLU A 100 -19.19 -9.91 17.24
CA GLU A 100 -17.88 -10.19 16.62
C GLU A 100 -17.34 -8.91 15.92
N ARG A 101 -16.03 -8.74 16.03
CA ARG A 101 -15.36 -7.55 15.50
C ARG A 101 -15.29 -7.59 13.97
N ASP A 102 -15.60 -6.48 13.35
CA ASP A 102 -15.47 -6.24 11.91
C ASP A 102 -14.19 -5.47 11.53
N TYR A 103 -13.26 -5.31 12.47
CA TYR A 103 -11.98 -4.61 12.31
C TYR A 103 -10.80 -5.38 12.91
N LEU A 104 -9.61 -5.14 12.38
CA LEU A 104 -8.37 -5.72 12.90
C LEU A 104 -7.83 -4.91 14.08
N ASN A 105 -7.31 -5.59 15.10
CA ASN A 105 -6.55 -4.93 16.14
C ASN A 105 -5.12 -4.58 15.67
N LYS A 106 -4.33 -3.90 16.51
CA LYS A 106 -2.98 -3.42 16.14
C LYS A 106 -2.00 -4.56 15.81
N GLU A 107 -2.11 -5.69 16.48
CA GLU A 107 -1.27 -6.86 16.24
C GLU A 107 -1.65 -7.54 14.91
N GLU A 108 -2.95 -7.69 14.66
CA GLU A 108 -3.50 -8.23 13.42
C GLU A 108 -3.18 -7.32 12.23
N GLU A 109 -3.24 -5.99 12.40
CA GLU A 109 -2.80 -5.04 11.36
C GLU A 109 -1.31 -5.19 11.04
N LYS A 110 -0.44 -5.37 12.02
CA LYS A 110 1.00 -5.59 11.81
C LYS A 110 1.25 -6.90 11.06
N GLU A 111 0.55 -7.97 11.44
CA GLU A 111 0.65 -9.25 10.75
C GLU A 111 0.15 -9.17 9.31
N MET A 112 -0.98 -8.52 9.08
CA MET A 112 -1.49 -8.26 7.73
C MET A 112 -0.48 -7.46 6.89
N GLN A 113 0.12 -6.40 7.45
CA GLN A 113 1.14 -5.62 6.76
C GLN A 113 2.39 -6.47 6.47
N ARG A 114 2.77 -7.37 7.36
CA ARG A 114 3.87 -8.33 7.14
C ARG A 114 3.58 -9.25 5.96
N ARG A 115 2.37 -9.82 5.88
CA ARG A 115 1.93 -10.66 4.75
C ARG A 115 1.86 -9.86 3.45
N ASN A 116 1.37 -8.63 3.51
CA ASN A 116 1.26 -7.75 2.35
C ASN A 116 2.61 -7.40 1.71
N LYS A 117 3.74 -7.57 2.41
CA LYS A 117 5.08 -7.34 1.84
C LYS A 117 5.35 -8.17 0.57
N ALA A 118 4.78 -9.37 0.47
CA ALA A 118 4.93 -10.22 -0.71
C ALA A 118 4.24 -9.64 -1.97
N TYR A 119 3.31 -8.71 -1.79
CA TYR A 119 2.50 -8.13 -2.87
C TYR A 119 2.92 -6.70 -3.24
N TYR A 120 4.00 -6.19 -2.66
CA TYR A 120 4.52 -4.89 -3.05
C TYR A 120 5.19 -4.95 -4.41
N ARG A 121 4.86 -3.95 -5.23
CA ARG A 121 5.57 -3.71 -6.48
C ARG A 121 7.00 -3.29 -6.16
N GLN A 122 7.96 -4.00 -6.73
CA GLN A 122 9.35 -3.57 -6.69
C GLN A 122 9.48 -2.19 -7.32
N SER A 123 10.13 -1.29 -6.64
CA SER A 123 10.33 0.08 -7.11
C SER A 123 11.70 0.17 -7.78
N PRO A 124 11.79 0.60 -9.05
CA PRO A 124 13.08 0.85 -9.69
C PRO A 124 13.99 1.77 -8.85
N LEU A 125 13.36 2.66 -8.06
CA LEU A 125 14.07 3.51 -7.10
C LEU A 125 14.76 2.70 -6.00
N GLU A 126 14.10 1.68 -5.46
CA GLU A 126 14.64 0.80 -4.43
C GLU A 126 15.75 -0.09 -5.00
N ASP A 127 15.57 -0.61 -6.22
CA ASP A 127 16.59 -1.42 -6.89
C ASP A 127 17.88 -0.62 -7.13
N VAL A 128 17.76 0.61 -7.67
CA VAL A 128 18.90 1.51 -7.86
C VAL A 128 19.51 1.92 -6.53
N PHE A 129 18.69 2.14 -5.50
CA PHE A 129 19.19 2.43 -4.16
C PHE A 129 20.02 1.26 -3.62
N HIS A 130 19.50 0.05 -3.63
CA HIS A 130 20.22 -1.13 -3.15
C HIS A 130 21.48 -1.46 -3.97
N ALA A 131 21.49 -1.10 -5.26
CA ALA A 131 22.69 -1.18 -6.08
C ALA A 131 23.78 -0.16 -5.68
N CYS A 132 23.39 0.97 -5.07
CA CYS A 132 24.31 2.05 -4.69
C CYS A 132 24.65 2.06 -3.20
N PHE A 133 23.69 1.68 -2.35
CA PHE A 133 23.75 1.84 -0.90
C PHE A 133 23.23 0.61 -0.17
N ARG A 134 23.58 0.49 1.10
CA ARG A 134 23.03 -0.47 2.05
C ARG A 134 23.00 0.11 3.47
N HIS A 135 22.35 -0.58 4.39
CA HIS A 135 22.53 -0.31 5.81
C HIS A 135 23.98 -0.58 6.22
N PRO A 136 24.57 0.25 7.09
CA PRO A 136 25.83 -0.06 7.74
C PRO A 136 25.64 -1.26 8.69
N ASP A 137 26.64 -2.10 8.76
CA ASP A 137 26.74 -3.11 9.80
C ASP A 137 27.06 -2.44 11.15
N PRO A 138 26.79 -3.06 12.31
CA PRO A 138 26.93 -2.41 13.63
C PRO A 138 28.30 -1.82 13.92
N GLU A 139 29.36 -2.39 13.36
CA GLU A 139 30.75 -1.96 13.54
C GLU A 139 31.32 -1.18 12.35
N GLU A 140 30.48 -0.88 11.35
CA GLU A 140 30.94 -0.26 10.11
C GLU A 140 30.70 1.27 10.12
N GLU A 141 31.74 2.02 9.80
CA GLU A 141 31.62 3.46 9.58
C GLU A 141 30.85 3.76 8.28
N GLY A 142 29.58 4.10 8.43
CA GLY A 142 28.76 4.60 7.32
C GLY A 142 28.91 6.12 7.15
N ARG A 143 28.28 6.62 6.11
CA ARG A 143 28.20 8.06 5.84
C ARG A 143 26.78 8.57 6.10
N TRP A 144 26.71 9.78 6.64
CA TRP A 144 25.45 10.50 6.76
C TRP A 144 25.22 11.32 5.49
N LEU A 145 24.19 10.95 4.71
CA LEU A 145 23.85 11.61 3.46
C LEU A 145 22.38 12.03 3.48
N THR A 146 22.10 13.14 2.83
CA THR A 146 20.73 13.57 2.57
C THR A 146 20.13 12.75 1.42
N ALA A 147 18.80 12.70 1.34
CA ALA A 147 18.12 12.06 0.21
C ALA A 147 18.48 12.70 -1.14
N ALA A 148 18.77 14.01 -1.15
CA ALA A 148 19.17 14.73 -2.36
C ALA A 148 20.56 14.31 -2.84
N GLU A 149 21.53 14.16 -1.93
CA GLU A 149 22.88 13.68 -2.25
C GLU A 149 22.86 12.23 -2.76
N MET A 150 22.14 11.34 -2.06
CA MET A 150 21.96 9.97 -2.50
C MET A 150 21.30 9.89 -3.86
N PHE A 151 20.23 10.65 -4.08
CA PHE A 151 19.52 10.70 -5.37
C PHE A 151 20.42 11.17 -6.51
N ARG A 152 21.28 12.16 -6.26
CA ARG A 152 22.27 12.65 -7.23
C ARG A 152 23.30 11.55 -7.59
N LEU A 153 23.76 10.78 -6.59
CA LEU A 153 24.67 9.66 -6.82
C LEU A 153 24.01 8.52 -7.59
N MET A 154 22.75 8.22 -7.26
CA MET A 154 21.96 7.21 -7.96
C MET A 154 21.70 7.59 -9.43
N ASN A 155 21.38 8.86 -9.69
CA ASN A 155 21.19 9.37 -11.06
C ASN A 155 22.46 9.25 -11.91
N LYS A 156 23.64 9.45 -11.33
CA LYS A 156 24.91 9.24 -12.06
C LYS A 156 25.10 7.79 -12.49
N ARG A 157 24.52 6.83 -11.77
CA ARG A 157 24.64 5.40 -12.09
C ARG A 157 23.55 4.90 -13.04
N ASN A 158 22.31 5.33 -12.86
CA ASN A 158 21.19 4.91 -13.69
C ASN A 158 20.09 6.00 -13.77
N ALA A 159 20.31 7.00 -14.60
CA ALA A 159 19.37 8.09 -14.78
C ALA A 159 18.05 7.65 -15.45
N SER A 160 18.10 6.64 -16.32
CA SER A 160 16.91 6.16 -17.04
C SER A 160 15.88 5.52 -16.11
N ALA A 161 16.32 4.72 -15.13
CA ALA A 161 15.46 4.08 -14.15
C ALA A 161 14.83 5.07 -13.17
N LEU A 162 15.41 6.26 -13.02
CA LEU A 162 14.97 7.29 -12.08
C LEU A 162 14.20 8.43 -12.77
N ARG A 163 13.87 8.29 -14.07
CA ARG A 163 13.13 9.30 -14.80
C ARG A 163 11.76 9.56 -14.17
N GLY A 164 11.46 10.83 -13.87
CA GLY A 164 10.19 11.23 -13.22
C GLY A 164 10.14 11.00 -11.70
N ILE A 165 11.23 10.52 -11.10
CA ILE A 165 11.35 10.32 -9.65
C ILE A 165 12.10 11.51 -9.04
N SER A 166 11.77 11.85 -7.79
CA SER A 166 12.36 12.96 -7.05
C SER A 166 13.09 12.50 -5.78
N ALA A 167 14.01 13.33 -5.28
CA ALA A 167 14.67 13.11 -4.00
C ALA A 167 13.67 13.05 -2.82
N LYS A 168 12.52 13.75 -2.92
CA LYS A 168 11.44 13.68 -1.92
C LYS A 168 10.82 12.28 -1.87
N GLN A 169 10.61 11.66 -3.04
CA GLN A 169 10.11 10.27 -3.11
C GLN A 169 11.15 9.30 -2.55
N LEU A 170 12.45 9.51 -2.80
CA LEU A 170 13.50 8.71 -2.17
C LEU A 170 13.47 8.82 -0.64
N SER A 171 13.37 10.05 -0.09
CA SER A 171 13.26 10.25 1.36
C SER A 171 12.08 9.48 1.98
N PHE A 172 10.94 9.48 1.30
CA PHE A 172 9.76 8.72 1.73
C PHE A 172 10.02 7.20 1.71
N ARG A 173 10.63 6.69 0.62
CA ARG A 173 10.95 5.27 0.48
C ARG A 173 12.01 4.80 1.47
N LEU A 174 13.02 5.60 1.76
CA LEU A 174 14.04 5.28 2.77
C LEU A 174 13.42 5.00 4.14
N ARG A 175 12.44 5.82 4.56
CA ARG A 175 11.70 5.57 5.81
C ARG A 175 10.91 4.26 5.76
N ALA A 176 10.27 3.96 4.64
CA ALA A 176 9.54 2.70 4.43
C ALA A 176 10.46 1.47 4.44
N MET A 177 11.71 1.61 3.96
CA MET A 177 12.76 0.59 4.02
C MET A 177 13.43 0.47 5.41
N GLY A 178 13.01 1.26 6.41
CA GLY A 178 13.52 1.18 7.77
C GLY A 178 14.70 2.10 8.08
N PHE A 179 15.13 2.96 7.14
CA PHE A 179 16.18 3.94 7.41
C PHE A 179 15.63 5.07 8.28
N LYS A 180 16.13 5.17 9.50
CA LYS A 180 15.75 6.24 10.43
C LYS A 180 16.51 7.53 10.09
N PRO A 181 15.80 8.65 9.83
CA PRO A 181 16.47 9.92 9.59
C PRO A 181 17.00 10.52 10.90
N ARG A 182 18.19 11.09 10.84
CA ARG A 182 18.68 12.06 11.84
C ARG A 182 18.28 13.45 11.36
N HIS A 183 17.46 14.13 12.14
CA HIS A 183 17.04 15.49 11.83
C HIS A 183 18.09 16.49 12.29
N THR A 184 18.44 17.46 11.43
CA THR A 184 19.34 18.58 11.72
C THR A 184 18.77 19.85 11.09
N ASP A 185 19.33 21.01 11.42
CA ASP A 185 18.96 22.30 10.82
C ASP A 185 19.15 22.34 9.30
N HIS A 186 19.99 21.44 8.76
CA HIS A 186 20.26 21.31 7.33
C HIS A 186 19.41 20.21 6.66
N GLY A 187 18.48 19.58 7.39
CA GLY A 187 17.55 18.57 6.87
C GLY A 187 17.70 17.18 7.47
N ASN A 188 17.13 16.21 6.76
CA ASN A 188 17.15 14.80 7.18
C ASN A 188 18.35 14.06 6.58
N PHE A 189 19.19 13.53 7.43
CA PHE A 189 20.34 12.69 7.07
C PHE A 189 20.05 11.22 7.36
N TYR A 190 20.53 10.34 6.50
CA TYR A 190 20.40 8.89 6.61
C TYR A 190 21.77 8.26 6.68
N HIS A 191 21.94 7.30 7.60
CA HIS A 191 23.19 6.57 7.76
C HIS A 191 23.24 5.42 6.76
N VAL A 192 24.18 5.47 5.83
CA VAL A 192 24.29 4.51 4.71
C VAL A 192 25.75 4.18 4.42
N VAL A 193 25.96 2.99 3.87
CA VAL A 193 27.25 2.58 3.29
C VAL A 193 27.10 2.53 1.78
N ARG A 194 28.05 3.13 1.07
CA ARG A 194 28.09 3.11 -0.38
C ARG A 194 28.67 1.79 -0.86
N ARG A 195 27.98 1.10 -1.74
CA ARG A 195 28.51 -0.08 -2.42
C ARG A 195 29.53 0.36 -3.48
N LYS A 196 30.69 -0.29 -3.52
CA LYS A 196 31.66 -0.12 -4.61
C LYS A 196 30.97 -0.55 -5.91
N ALA A 197 31.22 0.16 -6.99
CA ALA A 197 30.81 -0.30 -8.31
C ALA A 197 31.54 -1.61 -8.60
N ALA A 198 30.77 -2.66 -8.89
CA ALA A 198 31.33 -3.87 -9.46
C ALA A 198 31.75 -3.58 -10.90
#